data_c0b55c4f721305d3d1d8c3af2c6dea05
#
_entry.id   c0b55c4f721305d3d1d8c3af2c6dea05
#
_cell.length_a   1.000
_cell.length_b   1.000
_cell.length_c   1.000
_cell.angle_alpha   90.00
_cell.angle_beta   90.00
_cell.angle_gamma   90.00
#
_symmetry.space_group_name_H-M   'P 1'
#
loop_
_entity.id
_entity.type
_entity.pdbx_description
1 polymer ?
#
loop_
_entity_poly.entity_id
_entity_poly.type
_entity_poly.pdbx_seq_one_letter_code
_entity_poly.pdbx_strand_id
1 'polypeptide(L)'
;MPICVKSEIGPLKRVLLQRPGRELEHLSPNTMGQLLFDDIPYLYGAQREHDCFAQILRDNGAEVVYLEDLTAQVLASDEVLRRQFVAETIRRAGSTAMGYRADLERYLLDIQDPLCLVLKTMEGVSYQDVFPNEQGRLSSLVHTGVRFLMPPIPNLYFTRDPFACIGRGVSLNHMFTATRNRETLYGDYVLRHHPDYAGQVPPVSYTHLRAHETRRHL
;
A
#
# COMPACT_ATOMS: atom_id res chain seq x y z
N MET A 1 -16.17 4.68 -14.48
CA MET A 1 -17.48 4.07 -14.11
C MET A 1 -17.69 4.28 -12.62
N PRO A 2 -18.83 4.86 -12.16
CA PRO A 2 -19.05 5.12 -10.75
C PRO A 2 -19.13 3.83 -9.93
N ILE A 3 -18.65 3.88 -8.70
CA ILE A 3 -18.75 2.75 -7.76
C ILE A 3 -20.22 2.56 -7.38
N CYS A 4 -20.73 1.33 -7.52
CA CYS A 4 -22.10 0.97 -7.14
C CYS A 4 -22.19 -0.52 -6.77
N VAL A 5 -21.87 -0.84 -5.52
CA VAL A 5 -21.89 -2.21 -5.01
C VAL A 5 -23.13 -2.42 -4.14
N LYS A 6 -24.16 -3.04 -4.70
CA LYS A 6 -25.43 -3.34 -4.00
C LYS A 6 -25.49 -4.79 -3.50
N SER A 7 -24.64 -5.66 -4.03
CA SER A 7 -24.63 -7.08 -3.73
C SER A 7 -23.26 -7.67 -4.06
N GLU A 8 -22.82 -8.65 -3.28
CA GLU A 8 -21.57 -9.39 -3.52
C GLU A 8 -21.78 -10.64 -4.40
N ILE A 9 -23.01 -10.97 -4.73
CA ILE A 9 -23.37 -12.12 -5.58
C ILE A 9 -23.81 -11.70 -6.99
N GLY A 10 -23.78 -10.40 -7.29
CA GLY A 10 -24.07 -9.88 -8.63
C GLY A 10 -22.87 -10.02 -9.58
N PRO A 11 -23.06 -9.79 -10.90
CA PRO A 11 -21.95 -9.79 -11.84
C PRO A 11 -20.89 -8.76 -11.48
N LEU A 12 -19.64 -9.21 -11.30
CA LEU A 12 -18.50 -8.35 -11.07
C LEU A 12 -18.17 -7.59 -12.36
N LYS A 13 -18.12 -6.25 -12.28
CA LYS A 13 -17.83 -5.39 -13.44
C LYS A 13 -16.42 -4.80 -13.40
N ARG A 14 -15.97 -4.39 -12.22
CA ARG A 14 -14.62 -3.84 -12.02
C ARG A 14 -14.10 -4.31 -10.66
N VAL A 15 -12.83 -4.67 -10.58
CA VAL A 15 -12.17 -5.10 -9.34
C VAL A 15 -10.85 -4.38 -9.19
N LEU A 16 -10.58 -3.92 -7.97
CA LEU A 16 -9.31 -3.35 -7.57
C LEU A 16 -8.42 -4.46 -7.02
N LEU A 17 -7.27 -4.65 -7.60
CA LEU A 17 -6.23 -5.56 -7.14
C LEU A 17 -4.95 -4.79 -6.78
N GLN A 18 -4.03 -5.46 -6.11
CA GLN A 18 -2.64 -5.07 -5.97
C GLN A 18 -1.80 -6.31 -6.29
N ARG A 19 -0.90 -6.19 -7.23
CA ARG A 19 -0.03 -7.31 -7.61
C ARG A 19 1.07 -7.47 -6.57
N PRO A 20 1.29 -8.67 -6.00
CA PRO A 20 2.38 -8.90 -5.06
C PRO A 20 3.73 -8.46 -5.63
N GLY A 21 4.44 -7.62 -4.88
CA GLY A 21 5.69 -7.03 -5.28
C GLY A 21 6.85 -7.40 -4.34
N ARG A 22 7.95 -6.64 -4.44
CA ARG A 22 9.17 -6.89 -3.69
C ARG A 22 9.02 -6.71 -2.17
N GLU A 23 7.91 -6.16 -1.70
CA GLU A 23 7.56 -6.13 -0.29
C GLU A 23 7.54 -7.54 0.35
N LEU A 24 7.23 -8.59 -0.45
CA LEU A 24 7.28 -9.99 0.02
C LEU A 24 8.71 -10.52 0.22
N GLU A 25 9.68 -10.02 -0.55
CA GLU A 25 11.09 -10.41 -0.42
C GLU A 25 11.73 -9.91 0.88
N HIS A 26 11.08 -8.94 1.53
CA HIS A 26 11.55 -8.36 2.79
C HIS A 26 10.99 -9.04 4.03
N LEU A 27 10.13 -10.03 3.88
CA LEU A 27 9.71 -10.91 4.97
C LEU A 27 10.90 -11.73 5.47
N SER A 28 11.00 -11.86 6.77
CA SER A 28 12.01 -12.68 7.44
C SER A 28 11.39 -13.38 8.66
N PRO A 29 11.96 -14.47 9.15
CA PRO A 29 11.44 -15.15 10.34
C PRO A 29 11.26 -14.23 11.55
N ASN A 30 12.08 -13.18 11.66
CA ASN A 30 12.02 -12.22 12.76
C ASN A 30 10.93 -11.16 12.59
N THR A 31 10.47 -10.92 11.37
CA THR A 31 9.51 -9.83 11.05
C THR A 31 8.15 -10.34 10.62
N MET A 32 8.03 -11.59 10.13
CA MET A 32 6.77 -12.11 9.57
C MET A 32 5.64 -12.12 10.58
N GLY A 33 5.88 -12.44 11.85
CA GLY A 33 4.85 -12.38 12.89
C GLY A 33 4.29 -10.98 13.14
N GLN A 34 5.14 -9.93 13.06
CA GLN A 34 4.71 -8.53 13.16
C GLN A 34 3.95 -8.06 11.90
N LEU A 35 4.27 -8.67 10.75
CA LEU A 35 3.67 -8.39 9.46
C LEU A 35 2.48 -9.33 9.16
N LEU A 36 2.09 -10.17 10.13
CA LEU A 36 0.93 -11.08 10.06
C LEU A 36 1.06 -12.15 8.96
N PHE A 37 2.26 -12.66 8.75
CA PHE A 37 2.54 -13.79 7.87
C PHE A 37 2.95 -15.02 8.68
N ASP A 38 2.46 -16.19 8.28
CA ASP A 38 2.81 -17.48 8.86
C ASP A 38 4.00 -18.13 8.15
N ASP A 39 4.27 -17.72 6.89
CA ASP A 39 5.37 -18.22 6.08
C ASP A 39 5.85 -17.15 5.10
N ILE A 40 7.00 -17.37 4.45
CA ILE A 40 7.60 -16.46 3.46
C ILE A 40 7.18 -16.91 2.06
N PRO A 41 6.28 -16.16 1.38
CA PRO A 41 5.85 -16.52 0.03
C PRO A 41 7.00 -16.41 -0.98
N TYR A 42 7.02 -17.34 -1.95
CA TYR A 42 7.93 -17.25 -3.09
C TYR A 42 7.36 -16.24 -4.10
N LEU A 43 7.98 -15.06 -4.22
CA LEU A 43 7.47 -13.93 -4.99
C LEU A 43 7.05 -14.29 -6.43
N TYR A 44 7.92 -14.95 -7.20
CA TYR A 44 7.61 -15.30 -8.60
C TYR A 44 6.43 -16.29 -8.71
N GLY A 45 6.28 -17.20 -7.75
CA GLY A 45 5.11 -18.07 -7.64
C GLY A 45 3.84 -17.26 -7.37
N ALA A 46 3.88 -16.42 -6.34
CA ALA A 46 2.76 -15.56 -5.97
C ALA A 46 2.32 -14.62 -7.12
N GLN A 47 3.28 -14.04 -7.84
CA GLN A 47 2.99 -13.19 -9.01
C GLN A 47 2.31 -13.97 -10.13
N ARG A 48 2.82 -15.16 -10.46
CA ARG A 48 2.21 -16.00 -11.50
C ARG A 48 0.78 -16.43 -11.15
N GLU A 49 0.55 -16.81 -9.91
CA GLU A 49 -0.79 -17.19 -9.43
C GLU A 49 -1.73 -15.98 -9.42
N HIS A 50 -1.24 -14.82 -8.99
CA HIS A 50 -2.00 -13.57 -9.06
C HIS A 50 -2.35 -13.17 -10.50
N ASP A 51 -1.40 -13.27 -11.43
CA ASP A 51 -1.62 -12.97 -12.84
C ASP A 51 -2.65 -13.90 -13.47
N CYS A 52 -2.60 -15.21 -13.15
CA CYS A 52 -3.63 -16.17 -13.53
C CYS A 52 -5.01 -15.81 -12.97
N PHE A 53 -5.07 -15.45 -11.68
CA PHE A 53 -6.31 -15.00 -11.04
C PHE A 53 -6.88 -13.75 -11.72
N ALA A 54 -6.05 -12.75 -11.96
CA ALA A 54 -6.45 -11.53 -12.66
C ALA A 54 -6.95 -11.83 -14.09
N GLN A 55 -6.31 -12.79 -14.80
CA GLN A 55 -6.75 -13.20 -16.13
C GLN A 55 -8.12 -13.89 -16.11
N ILE A 56 -8.36 -14.78 -15.14
CA ILE A 56 -9.69 -15.42 -14.98
C ILE A 56 -10.78 -14.35 -14.77
N LEU A 57 -10.52 -13.32 -14.01
CA LEU A 57 -11.48 -12.21 -13.81
C LEU A 57 -11.76 -11.47 -15.13
N ARG A 58 -10.73 -11.18 -15.93
CA ARG A 58 -10.86 -10.54 -17.25
C ARG A 58 -11.65 -11.42 -18.22
N ASP A 59 -11.35 -12.71 -18.27
CA ASP A 59 -12.04 -13.68 -19.15
C ASP A 59 -13.54 -13.82 -18.80
N ASN A 60 -13.90 -13.53 -17.54
CA ASN A 60 -15.28 -13.45 -17.08
C ASN A 60 -15.90 -12.05 -17.20
N GLY A 61 -15.26 -11.14 -17.93
CA GLY A 61 -15.80 -9.83 -18.27
C GLY A 61 -15.62 -8.75 -17.20
N ALA A 62 -14.81 -9.00 -16.18
CA ALA A 62 -14.47 -7.99 -15.19
C ALA A 62 -13.29 -7.11 -15.65
N GLU A 63 -13.40 -5.81 -15.48
CA GLU A 63 -12.28 -4.88 -15.62
C GLU A 63 -11.39 -4.99 -14.39
N VAL A 64 -10.14 -5.38 -14.58
CA VAL A 64 -9.12 -5.43 -13.50
C VAL A 64 -8.31 -4.15 -13.52
N VAL A 65 -8.32 -3.42 -12.42
CA VAL A 65 -7.50 -2.22 -12.19
C VAL A 65 -6.56 -2.47 -11.02
N TYR A 66 -5.38 -1.85 -11.07
CA TYR A 66 -4.36 -2.03 -10.05
C TYR A 66 -4.20 -0.77 -9.20
N LEU A 67 -4.07 -0.97 -7.89
CA LEU A 67 -3.96 0.12 -6.91
C LEU A 67 -2.68 0.94 -7.15
N GLU A 68 -1.58 0.27 -7.46
CA GLU A 68 -0.30 0.89 -7.78
C GLU A 68 -0.40 1.78 -9.02
N ASP A 69 -1.08 1.32 -10.08
CA ASP A 69 -1.23 2.08 -11.33
C ASP A 69 -2.12 3.32 -11.13
N LEU A 70 -3.26 3.16 -10.44
CA LEU A 70 -4.16 4.28 -10.14
C LEU A 70 -3.48 5.32 -9.25
N THR A 71 -2.70 4.88 -8.25
CA THR A 71 -1.94 5.79 -7.40
C THR A 71 -0.87 6.51 -8.21
N ALA A 72 -0.13 5.81 -9.06
CA ALA A 72 0.88 6.41 -9.93
C ALA A 72 0.27 7.45 -10.88
N GLN A 73 -0.91 7.21 -11.45
CA GLN A 73 -1.63 8.18 -12.29
C GLN A 73 -1.97 9.46 -11.51
N VAL A 74 -2.42 9.35 -10.26
CA VAL A 74 -2.65 10.51 -9.39
C VAL A 74 -1.37 11.29 -9.16
N LEU A 75 -0.26 10.62 -8.82
CA LEU A 75 1.01 11.27 -8.53
C LEU A 75 1.68 11.89 -9.79
N ALA A 76 1.40 11.32 -10.97
CA ALA A 76 1.86 11.88 -12.24
C ALA A 76 1.13 13.17 -12.63
N SER A 77 -0.10 13.36 -12.16
CA SER A 77 -0.94 14.49 -12.55
C SER A 77 -0.62 15.79 -11.82
N ASP A 78 -0.02 15.72 -10.63
CA ASP A 78 0.22 16.89 -9.78
C ASP A 78 1.44 16.68 -8.86
N GLU A 79 2.47 17.50 -9.04
CA GLU A 79 3.70 17.46 -8.24
C GLU A 79 3.45 17.84 -6.76
N VAL A 80 2.44 18.64 -6.46
CA VAL A 80 2.07 18.98 -5.07
C VAL A 80 1.51 17.73 -4.38
N LEU A 81 0.62 17.01 -5.05
CA LEU A 81 0.09 15.74 -4.54
C LEU A 81 1.19 14.70 -4.34
N ARG A 82 2.14 14.63 -5.26
CA ARG A 82 3.31 13.74 -5.16
C ARG A 82 4.12 14.03 -3.89
N ARG A 83 4.44 15.29 -3.62
CA ARG A 83 5.17 15.70 -2.41
C ARG A 83 4.37 15.43 -1.15
N GLN A 84 3.08 15.71 -1.15
CA GLN A 84 2.18 15.42 -0.03
C GLN A 84 2.10 13.92 0.24
N PHE A 85 1.99 13.08 -0.80
CA PHE A 85 1.97 11.63 -0.68
C PHE A 85 3.25 11.10 -0.01
N VAL A 86 4.43 11.56 -0.46
CA VAL A 86 5.71 11.17 0.13
C VAL A 86 5.78 11.58 1.61
N ALA A 87 5.46 12.82 1.93
CA ALA A 87 5.49 13.32 3.31
C ALA A 87 4.51 12.53 4.22
N GLU A 88 3.32 12.23 3.73
CA GLU A 88 2.31 11.48 4.48
C GLU A 88 2.71 10.01 4.66
N THR A 89 3.30 9.39 3.62
CA THR A 89 3.83 8.02 3.67
C THR A 89 4.91 7.90 4.76
N ILE A 90 5.85 8.84 4.80
CA ILE A 90 6.92 8.90 5.82
C ILE A 90 6.31 9.09 7.21
N ARG A 91 5.38 10.02 7.36
CA ARG A 91 4.70 10.29 8.63
C ARG A 91 4.00 9.05 9.18
N ARG A 92 3.27 8.31 8.33
CA ARG A 92 2.55 7.09 8.72
C ARG A 92 3.47 5.88 8.93
N ALA A 93 4.72 5.93 8.47
CA ALA A 93 5.69 4.86 8.67
C ALA A 93 6.24 4.81 10.12
N GLY A 94 5.99 5.83 10.93
CA GLY A 94 6.31 5.86 12.35
C GLY A 94 7.56 6.67 12.72
N SER A 95 7.98 6.55 13.99
CA SER A 95 9.04 7.39 14.57
C SER A 95 10.39 7.22 13.90
N THR A 96 10.77 6.00 13.52
CA THR A 96 12.02 5.74 12.79
C THR A 96 12.06 6.52 11.48
N ALA A 97 11.02 6.43 10.66
CA ALA A 97 10.93 7.16 9.40
C ALA A 97 10.96 8.68 9.63
N MET A 98 10.28 9.16 10.66
CA MET A 98 10.27 10.58 11.01
C MET A 98 11.65 11.09 11.45
N GLY A 99 12.48 10.26 12.07
CA GLY A 99 13.86 10.59 12.43
C GLY A 99 14.76 10.83 11.20
N TYR A 100 14.43 10.19 10.07
CA TYR A 100 15.17 10.31 8.80
C TYR A 100 14.35 11.03 7.71
N ARG A 101 13.39 11.85 8.12
CA ARG A 101 12.42 12.46 7.21
C ARG A 101 13.07 13.16 6.01
N ALA A 102 14.03 14.03 6.25
CA ALA A 102 14.67 14.82 5.20
C ALA A 102 15.42 13.95 4.18
N ASP A 103 16.07 12.90 4.64
CA ASP A 103 16.80 11.96 3.78
C ASP A 103 15.86 11.08 2.98
N LEU A 104 14.77 10.61 3.61
CA LEU A 104 13.70 9.85 2.94
C LEU A 104 12.95 10.70 1.91
N GLU A 105 12.59 11.95 2.22
CA GLU A 105 11.95 12.86 1.27
C GLU A 105 12.87 13.08 0.05
N ARG A 106 14.16 13.35 0.26
CA ARG A 106 15.14 13.51 -0.83
C ARG A 106 15.23 12.25 -1.67
N TYR A 107 15.40 11.07 -1.05
CA TYR A 107 15.53 9.79 -1.74
C TYR A 107 14.27 9.45 -2.57
N LEU A 108 13.08 9.54 -1.98
CA LEU A 108 11.84 9.18 -2.65
C LEU A 108 11.46 10.17 -3.76
N LEU A 109 11.69 11.47 -3.58
CA LEU A 109 11.40 12.48 -4.60
C LEU A 109 12.40 12.47 -5.77
N ASP A 110 13.58 11.86 -5.60
CA ASP A 110 14.55 11.64 -6.69
C ASP A 110 14.09 10.53 -7.66
N ILE A 111 13.18 9.65 -7.26
CA ILE A 111 12.58 8.63 -8.13
C ILE A 111 11.63 9.33 -9.10
N GLN A 112 12.03 9.50 -10.35
CA GLN A 112 11.27 10.29 -11.34
C GLN A 112 9.99 9.61 -11.81
N ASP A 113 10.02 8.28 -12.02
CA ASP A 113 8.86 7.52 -12.46
C ASP A 113 7.84 7.35 -11.31
N PRO A 114 6.57 7.80 -11.48
CA PRO A 114 5.56 7.72 -10.43
C PRO A 114 5.21 6.30 -10.01
N LEU A 115 5.23 5.33 -10.94
CA LEU A 115 4.95 3.93 -10.61
C LEU A 115 6.10 3.34 -9.79
N CYS A 116 7.35 3.61 -10.17
CA CYS A 116 8.52 3.21 -9.40
C CYS A 116 8.50 3.81 -7.98
N LEU A 117 8.08 5.08 -7.84
CA LEU A 117 7.91 5.72 -6.54
C LEU A 117 6.87 4.99 -5.69
N VAL A 118 5.68 4.72 -6.25
CA VAL A 118 4.60 4.01 -5.55
C VAL A 118 5.08 2.63 -5.12
N LEU A 119 5.65 1.84 -6.03
CA LEU A 119 6.17 0.49 -5.73
C LEU A 119 7.26 0.54 -4.65
N LYS A 120 8.16 1.54 -4.68
CA LYS A 120 9.20 1.69 -3.66
C LYS A 120 8.61 2.01 -2.28
N THR A 121 7.52 2.77 -2.21
CA THR A 121 6.84 3.02 -0.93
C THR A 121 6.13 1.79 -0.38
N MET A 122 5.69 0.85 -1.24
CA MET A 122 5.12 -0.45 -0.87
C MET A 122 6.22 -1.43 -0.43
N GLU A 123 7.28 -1.54 -1.22
CA GLU A 123 8.46 -2.37 -0.93
C GLU A 123 9.10 -2.02 0.42
N GLY A 124 9.02 -0.74 0.79
CA GLY A 124 9.74 -0.19 1.93
C GLY A 124 11.09 0.39 1.54
N VAL A 125 11.70 1.15 2.46
CA VAL A 125 12.98 1.80 2.25
C VAL A 125 13.94 1.37 3.34
N SER A 126 15.01 0.68 2.95
CA SER A 126 16.07 0.26 3.85
C SER A 126 17.04 1.41 4.18
N TYR A 127 17.81 1.25 5.24
CA TYR A 127 18.91 2.18 5.55
C TYR A 127 19.92 2.26 4.40
N GLN A 128 20.22 1.12 3.76
CA GLN A 128 21.17 1.03 2.66
C GLN A 128 20.71 1.74 1.37
N ASP A 129 19.39 1.79 1.13
CA ASP A 129 18.83 2.52 -0.01
C ASP A 129 19.16 4.02 0.07
N VAL A 130 19.13 4.57 1.28
CA VAL A 130 19.35 6.01 1.52
C VAL A 130 20.83 6.33 1.72
N PHE A 131 21.59 5.42 2.33
CA PHE A 131 23.00 5.61 2.69
C PHE A 131 23.90 4.50 2.12
N PRO A 132 24.01 4.35 0.78
CA PRO A 132 24.75 3.24 0.16
C PRO A 132 26.26 3.26 0.45
N ASN A 133 26.84 4.44 0.72
CA ASN A 133 28.27 4.62 0.94
C ASN A 133 28.72 4.43 2.41
N GLU A 134 27.80 4.13 3.32
CA GLU A 134 28.13 3.93 4.74
C GLU A 134 28.44 2.47 5.09
N GLN A 135 28.47 1.58 4.12
CA GLN A 135 28.85 0.18 4.32
C GLN A 135 30.30 0.09 4.82
N GLY A 136 30.48 -0.57 5.99
CA GLY A 136 31.79 -0.78 6.60
C GLY A 136 32.27 0.32 7.54
N ARG A 137 31.52 1.37 7.80
CA ARG A 137 31.82 2.33 8.86
C ARG A 137 31.32 1.82 10.21
N LEU A 138 32.01 2.23 11.31
CA LEU A 138 31.57 1.92 12.68
C LEU A 138 30.13 2.38 12.96
N SER A 139 29.68 3.47 12.30
CA SER A 139 28.30 3.94 12.34
C SER A 139 27.30 2.90 11.84
N SER A 140 27.66 2.10 10.82
CA SER A 140 26.78 1.03 10.31
C SER A 140 26.59 -0.10 11.33
N LEU A 141 27.56 -0.34 12.21
CA LEU A 141 27.45 -1.33 13.30
C LEU A 141 26.49 -0.88 14.41
N VAL A 142 26.38 0.41 14.64
CA VAL A 142 25.42 0.98 15.62
C VAL A 142 24.00 0.92 15.09
N HIS A 143 23.81 0.99 13.77
CA HIS A 143 22.51 0.92 13.09
C HIS A 143 22.10 -0.50 12.66
N THR A 144 22.87 -1.55 13.03
CA THR A 144 22.56 -2.96 12.67
C THR A 144 21.21 -3.46 13.17
N GLY A 145 20.53 -2.74 14.07
CA GLY A 145 19.18 -3.04 14.52
C GLY A 145 18.06 -2.46 13.63
N VAL A 146 18.36 -1.50 12.75
CA VAL A 146 17.37 -0.81 11.91
C VAL A 146 17.57 -1.20 10.46
N ARG A 147 16.95 -2.31 10.03
CA ARG A 147 17.00 -2.76 8.63
C ARG A 147 16.24 -1.81 7.71
N PHE A 148 15.06 -1.34 8.14
CA PHE A 148 14.18 -0.47 7.37
C PHE A 148 13.99 0.88 8.06
N LEU A 149 14.19 1.96 7.34
CA LEU A 149 13.76 3.31 7.71
C LEU A 149 12.24 3.44 7.53
N MET A 150 11.72 2.83 6.48
CA MET A 150 10.30 2.66 6.21
C MET A 150 10.01 1.16 6.01
N PRO A 151 9.25 0.49 6.90
CA PRO A 151 8.95 -0.94 6.76
C PRO A 151 8.15 -1.24 5.47
N PRO A 152 8.25 -2.46 4.91
CA PRO A 152 7.41 -2.91 3.80
C PRO A 152 5.93 -3.02 4.22
N ILE A 153 5.02 -3.08 3.23
CA ILE A 153 3.58 -3.29 3.43
C ILE A 153 3.09 -4.55 2.67
N PRO A 154 3.49 -5.74 3.09
CA PRO A 154 3.25 -6.96 2.34
C PRO A 154 1.77 -7.39 2.31
N ASN A 155 0.92 -6.85 3.20
CA ASN A 155 -0.50 -7.20 3.26
C ASN A 155 -1.39 -6.38 2.29
N LEU A 156 -0.83 -5.46 1.51
CA LEU A 156 -1.61 -4.55 0.67
C LEU A 156 -2.38 -5.28 -0.45
N TYR A 157 -1.93 -6.47 -0.87
CA TYR A 157 -2.68 -7.28 -1.84
C TYR A 157 -4.04 -7.78 -1.31
N PHE A 158 -4.29 -7.72 0.00
CA PHE A 158 -5.63 -7.87 0.59
C PHE A 158 -6.40 -6.54 0.50
N THR A 159 -6.71 -6.09 -0.69
CA THR A 159 -7.30 -4.77 -0.94
C THR A 159 -8.65 -4.55 -0.25
N ARG A 160 -9.35 -5.61 0.15
CA ARG A 160 -10.62 -5.53 0.87
C ARG A 160 -10.47 -5.09 2.33
N ASP A 161 -9.33 -5.36 2.96
CA ASP A 161 -9.11 -5.01 4.37
C ASP A 161 -9.06 -3.48 4.58
N PRO A 162 -8.24 -2.71 3.83
CA PRO A 162 -8.18 -1.26 3.97
C PRO A 162 -9.36 -0.52 3.34
N PHE A 163 -10.08 -1.12 2.36
CA PHE A 163 -11.21 -0.48 1.69
C PHE A 163 -12.37 -1.43 1.45
N ALA A 164 -13.59 -1.01 1.74
CA ALA A 164 -14.80 -1.76 1.42
C ALA A 164 -15.79 -0.90 0.63
N CYS A 165 -16.22 -1.39 -0.54
CA CYS A 165 -17.22 -0.72 -1.37
C CYS A 165 -18.63 -1.07 -0.88
N ILE A 166 -19.43 -0.06 -0.50
CA ILE A 166 -20.79 -0.23 0.00
C ILE A 166 -21.71 0.76 -0.70
N GLY A 167 -22.65 0.25 -1.50
CA GLY A 167 -23.52 1.10 -2.29
C GLY A 167 -22.73 1.99 -3.26
N ARG A 168 -22.79 3.30 -3.08
CA ARG A 168 -22.04 4.29 -3.88
C ARG A 168 -20.82 4.84 -3.13
N GLY A 169 -20.52 4.34 -1.93
CA GLY A 169 -19.42 4.81 -1.11
C GLY A 169 -18.31 3.78 -0.96
N VAL A 170 -17.18 4.25 -0.47
CA VAL A 170 -16.05 3.41 -0.04
C VAL A 170 -15.74 3.73 1.41
N SER A 171 -15.73 2.69 2.25
CA SER A 171 -15.21 2.77 3.60
C SER A 171 -13.68 2.68 3.56
N LEU A 172 -12.99 3.64 4.16
CA LEU A 172 -11.57 3.56 4.46
C LEU A 172 -11.42 3.06 5.91
N ASN A 173 -10.93 1.85 6.07
CA ASN A 173 -10.91 1.18 7.36
C ASN A 173 -9.64 1.54 8.13
N HIS A 174 -9.78 1.86 9.42
CA HIS A 174 -8.63 1.97 10.31
C HIS A 174 -8.12 0.57 10.65
N MET A 175 -6.87 0.27 10.30
CA MET A 175 -6.28 -1.04 10.54
C MET A 175 -5.91 -1.22 12.02
N PHE A 176 -6.08 -2.44 12.53
CA PHE A 176 -5.77 -2.76 13.93
C PHE A 176 -4.30 -2.55 14.28
N THR A 177 -3.39 -2.99 13.39
CA THR A 177 -1.95 -2.82 13.59
C THR A 177 -1.45 -1.51 12.98
N ALA A 178 -0.58 -0.81 13.71
CA ALA A 178 0.04 0.42 13.21
C ALA A 178 0.79 0.21 11.88
N THR A 179 1.40 -0.97 11.70
CA THR A 179 2.13 -1.36 10.48
C THR A 179 1.23 -1.29 9.24
N ARG A 180 -0.05 -1.70 9.36
CA ARG A 180 -1.01 -1.71 8.25
C ARG A 180 -1.72 -0.36 8.03
N ASN A 181 -1.58 0.62 8.90
CA ASN A 181 -2.29 1.91 8.76
C ASN A 181 -1.86 2.73 7.52
N ARG A 182 -0.71 2.42 6.92
CA ARG A 182 -0.29 3.03 5.66
C ARG A 182 -1.05 2.50 4.44
N GLU A 183 -1.62 1.31 4.53
CA GLU A 183 -2.34 0.66 3.42
C GLU A 183 -3.50 1.53 2.91
N THR A 184 -4.19 2.22 3.82
CA THR A 184 -5.33 3.08 3.46
C THR A 184 -4.94 4.35 2.69
N LEU A 185 -3.68 4.75 2.74
CA LEU A 185 -3.20 5.98 2.09
C LEU A 185 -3.37 5.93 0.57
N TYR A 186 -3.04 4.81 -0.04
CA TYR A 186 -3.13 4.63 -1.50
C TYR A 186 -4.55 4.79 -2.00
N GLY A 187 -5.50 4.10 -1.37
CA GLY A 187 -6.92 4.24 -1.71
C GLY A 187 -7.49 5.63 -1.42
N ASP A 188 -7.06 6.29 -0.34
CA ASP A 188 -7.48 7.65 -0.03
C ASP A 188 -7.06 8.63 -1.14
N TYR A 189 -5.81 8.53 -1.63
CA TYR A 189 -5.33 9.36 -2.74
C TYR A 189 -6.08 9.07 -4.04
N VAL A 190 -6.31 7.80 -4.37
CA VAL A 190 -7.08 7.41 -5.56
C VAL A 190 -8.51 7.95 -5.48
N LEU A 191 -9.21 7.75 -4.36
CA LEU A 191 -10.61 8.15 -4.22
C LEU A 191 -10.80 9.67 -4.21
N ARG A 192 -9.83 10.43 -3.72
CA ARG A 192 -9.92 11.91 -3.66
C ARG A 192 -9.45 12.61 -4.92
N HIS A 193 -8.48 12.04 -5.62
CA HIS A 193 -7.74 12.77 -6.65
C HIS A 193 -7.77 12.12 -8.04
N HIS A 194 -8.06 10.82 -8.15
CA HIS A 194 -8.12 10.17 -9.46
C HIS A 194 -9.36 10.61 -10.24
N PRO A 195 -9.26 10.99 -11.53
CA PRO A 195 -10.38 11.52 -12.35
C PRO A 195 -11.62 10.61 -12.37
N ASP A 196 -11.42 9.29 -12.35
CA ASP A 196 -12.52 8.31 -12.37
C ASP A 196 -13.31 8.25 -11.06
N TYR A 197 -12.74 8.73 -9.94
CA TYR A 197 -13.31 8.54 -8.61
C TYR A 197 -13.54 9.85 -7.85
N ALA A 198 -12.74 10.88 -8.10
CA ALA A 198 -12.82 12.16 -7.41
C ALA A 198 -14.22 12.80 -7.55
N GLY A 199 -14.81 13.16 -6.44
CA GLY A 199 -16.15 13.75 -6.38
C GLY A 199 -17.32 12.79 -6.65
N GLN A 200 -17.03 11.52 -7.03
CA GLN A 200 -18.07 10.52 -7.30
C GLN A 200 -18.33 9.60 -6.09
N VAL A 201 -17.39 9.53 -5.18
CA VAL A 201 -17.43 8.65 -4.01
C VAL A 201 -17.27 9.48 -2.76
N PRO A 202 -18.30 9.64 -1.93
CA PRO A 202 -18.09 10.20 -0.61
C PRO A 202 -17.22 9.22 0.18
N PRO A 203 -16.04 9.64 0.67
CA PRO A 203 -15.28 8.80 1.59
C PRO A 203 -16.08 8.67 2.88
N VAL A 204 -16.55 7.47 3.15
CA VAL A 204 -17.13 7.15 4.46
C VAL A 204 -15.96 6.68 5.33
N SER A 205 -15.40 7.59 6.10
CA SER A 205 -14.33 7.27 7.05
C SER A 205 -14.95 6.77 8.35
N TYR A 206 -14.90 5.47 8.58
CA TYR A 206 -15.17 4.90 9.91
C TYR A 206 -13.88 4.90 10.73
N THR A 207 -13.41 6.09 11.10
CA THR A 207 -12.15 6.29 11.84
C THR A 207 -12.14 5.69 13.24
N HIS A 208 -13.29 5.29 13.76
CA HIS A 208 -13.49 4.74 15.10
C HIS A 208 -13.83 3.25 15.15
N LEU A 209 -14.13 2.61 13.99
CA LEU A 209 -14.38 1.17 13.92
C LEU A 209 -13.13 0.45 13.41
N ARG A 210 -12.53 -0.37 14.27
CA ARG A 210 -11.44 -1.26 13.87
C ARG A 210 -12.03 -2.46 13.13
N ALA A 211 -11.38 -2.92 12.05
CA ALA A 211 -11.83 -4.05 11.23
C ALA A 211 -12.11 -5.36 12.01
N HIS A 212 -11.61 -5.50 13.24
CA HIS A 212 -11.81 -6.66 14.13
C HIS A 212 -12.81 -6.45 15.25
N GLU A 213 -13.38 -5.27 15.47
CA GLU A 213 -14.36 -5.06 16.55
C GLU A 213 -15.70 -5.73 16.27
N THR A 214 -16.03 -6.02 15.01
CA THR A 214 -17.20 -6.77 14.61
C THR A 214 -17.15 -8.27 14.98
N ARG A 215 -15.97 -8.83 15.26
CA ARG A 215 -15.83 -10.26 15.66
C ARG A 215 -16.04 -10.53 17.16
N ARG A 216 -16.09 -9.51 18.00
CA ARG A 216 -16.27 -9.67 19.46
C ARG A 216 -17.72 -9.60 19.92
N HIS A 217 -18.66 -9.30 19.03
CA HIS A 217 -20.08 -9.15 19.36
C HIS A 217 -20.98 -10.17 18.62
N LEU A 218 -20.40 -11.23 18.08
CA LEU A 218 -21.07 -12.44 17.65
C LEU A 218 -20.54 -13.60 18.53
#